data_37bc52aca5006fc86f6da102d2724c9c
#
_entry.id   37bc52aca5006fc86f6da102d2724c9c
#
_cell.length_a   1.000
_cell.length_b   1.000
_cell.length_c   1.000
_cell.angle_alpha   90.00
_cell.angle_beta   90.00
_cell.angle_gamma   90.00
#
_symmetry.space_group_name_H-M   'P 1'
#
loop_
_entity.id
_entity.type
_entity.pdbx_description
1 polymer ?
#
loop_
_entity_poly.entity_id
_entity_poly.type
_entity_poly.pdbx_seq_one_letter_code
_entity_poly.pdbx_strand_id
1 'polypeptide(L)'
;MKNNRWILTSVSLLLALLLTTACQQSESPTDDAQVARDPAETQNTQESVAAEEADQAKPGPSRFDIYATVALTADLSDLSDARKKMIPMLIEASIIMDDLFWQQAYGRKESLLRALKNPDQRRFAEINYGPWDRLGNDEPFIEGFGPKPLGARFYPKDMTKAEFEAWDQEGKDGLYTLVMRDDEGSLELVPYHEMYKVQLSQAAWFLNAAAGMAEDPEFANYLRMRAAALVTDDFQASDMAWMDMKNNPVELVIGPIETYEDRLFGYRAAYESYVLLKDMAWSERLSRFAQYLPELQTGLPVPEAYRQEVPGSDADLNAYDVVYYAGHANAGAKTIAINLPNDEEVQLAKGTRRLQLKNAMLAKYNQILVPISEMLIAEDQRQHITFDSFFGNTMFHEVAHGLGIKNTLDGSSTVRHALKDHASALEEGKADILGLYMVQKLREKGEITEGQLMDDYVTFLAGIFRSVRFGASSAHGQANMIRFNFFEQAGAFS
;
A
#
# COMPACT_ATOMS: atom_id res chain seq x y z
N MET A 1 18.38 -57.10 -23.13
CA MET A 1 19.82 -56.98 -22.84
C MET A 1 20.20 -55.51 -22.82
N LYS A 2 20.91 -55.13 -21.76
CA LYS A 2 21.55 -53.84 -21.42
C LYS A 2 20.65 -52.71 -20.90
N ASN A 3 20.67 -52.64 -19.55
CA ASN A 3 20.36 -51.50 -18.69
C ASN A 3 21.25 -50.29 -19.03
N ASN A 4 20.67 -49.09 -18.98
CA ASN A 4 21.40 -47.90 -18.60
C ASN A 4 20.52 -47.05 -17.64
N ARG A 5 20.87 -47.11 -16.36
CA ARG A 5 20.45 -46.19 -15.30
C ARG A 5 21.16 -44.87 -15.51
N TRP A 6 20.44 -43.79 -15.62
CA TRP A 6 20.96 -42.45 -15.40
C TRP A 6 20.48 -41.95 -14.04
N ILE A 7 21.44 -41.66 -13.17
CA ILE A 7 21.26 -41.04 -11.87
C ILE A 7 21.11 -39.54 -12.14
N LEU A 8 19.94 -38.98 -11.85
CA LEU A 8 19.73 -37.54 -11.77
C LEU A 8 20.02 -37.11 -10.34
N THR A 9 21.13 -36.43 -10.17
CA THR A 9 21.45 -35.67 -8.94
C THR A 9 20.61 -34.41 -8.92
N SER A 10 19.73 -34.35 -7.95
CA SER A 10 18.96 -33.17 -7.61
C SER A 10 19.90 -32.08 -7.07
N VAL A 11 19.98 -30.94 -7.77
CA VAL A 11 20.51 -29.70 -7.22
C VAL A 11 19.29 -28.85 -6.87
N SER A 12 18.96 -28.85 -5.59
CA SER A 12 17.99 -27.91 -5.02
C SER A 12 18.61 -26.52 -4.98
N LEU A 13 18.16 -25.62 -5.85
CA LEU A 13 18.44 -24.19 -5.73
C LEU A 13 17.26 -23.57 -4.98
N LEU A 14 17.45 -23.34 -3.69
CA LEU A 14 16.59 -22.45 -2.90
C LEU A 14 16.86 -21.01 -3.35
N LEU A 15 15.92 -20.42 -4.06
CA LEU A 15 15.86 -18.98 -4.24
C LEU A 15 14.73 -18.45 -3.36
N ALA A 16 15.08 -18.10 -2.12
CA ALA A 16 14.17 -17.35 -1.23
C ALA A 16 14.23 -15.87 -1.61
N LEU A 17 13.21 -15.39 -2.31
CA LEU A 17 12.97 -13.95 -2.43
C LEU A 17 12.14 -13.51 -1.22
N LEU A 18 12.84 -13.02 -0.19
CA LEU A 18 12.23 -12.35 0.95
C LEU A 18 11.94 -10.89 0.59
N LEU A 19 10.67 -10.60 0.28
CA LEU A 19 10.13 -9.25 0.46
C LEU A 19 9.79 -9.08 1.95
N THR A 20 10.81 -8.85 2.77
CA THR A 20 10.60 -8.46 4.16
C THR A 20 10.64 -6.95 4.28
N THR A 21 9.49 -6.36 4.52
CA THR A 21 9.40 -5.08 5.19
C THR A 21 9.95 -5.27 6.60
N ALA A 22 11.22 -4.95 6.81
CA ALA A 22 11.85 -5.07 8.11
C ALA A 22 11.40 -3.92 9.01
N CYS A 23 10.48 -4.19 9.94
CA CYS A 23 10.44 -3.48 11.21
C CYS A 23 11.39 -4.19 12.18
N GLN A 24 12.61 -3.71 12.32
CA GLN A 24 13.48 -4.10 13.41
C GLN A 24 13.33 -3.12 14.56
N GLN A 25 12.89 -3.65 15.69
CA GLN A 25 13.00 -3.02 17.00
C GLN A 25 14.46 -2.93 17.38
N SER A 26 14.93 -1.72 17.69
CA SER A 26 16.22 -1.52 18.37
C SER A 26 16.01 -1.64 19.88
N GLU A 27 16.58 -2.64 20.48
CA GLU A 27 16.81 -2.71 21.92
C GLU A 27 17.83 -1.64 22.34
N SER A 28 17.46 -0.85 23.34
CA SER A 28 18.38 0.07 24.02
C SER A 28 19.10 -0.65 25.14
N PRO A 29 20.41 -0.48 25.30
CA PRO A 29 21.09 -0.94 26.49
C PRO A 29 20.87 0.06 27.64
N THR A 30 20.51 -0.48 28.78
CA THR A 30 20.58 0.19 30.08
C THR A 30 22.00 0.40 30.48
N ASP A 31 22.35 1.61 30.90
CA ASP A 31 23.48 1.82 31.76
C ASP A 31 23.16 2.87 32.84
N ASP A 32 23.33 2.42 34.09
CA ASP A 32 23.17 3.17 35.32
C ASP A 32 24.30 4.18 35.51
N ALA A 33 23.96 5.40 35.84
CA ALA A 33 24.84 6.28 36.62
C ALA A 33 24.02 7.24 37.48
N GLN A 34 23.86 6.86 38.74
CA GLN A 34 23.48 7.74 39.83
C GLN A 34 24.54 8.84 40.04
N VAL A 35 24.11 10.10 40.05
CA VAL A 35 24.83 11.15 40.78
C VAL A 35 23.82 11.95 41.58
N ALA A 36 23.92 11.81 42.90
CA ALA A 36 23.24 12.60 43.90
C ALA A 36 23.74 14.04 43.94
N ARG A 37 22.86 14.99 44.13
CA ARG A 37 23.16 16.28 44.80
C ARG A 37 21.98 16.72 45.63
N ASP A 38 22.30 17.03 46.86
CA ASP A 38 21.47 17.48 47.96
C ASP A 38 21.00 18.96 47.81
N PRO A 39 20.05 19.40 48.64
CA PRO A 39 19.26 20.62 48.47
C PRO A 39 19.85 21.82 49.25
N ALA A 40 19.58 23.04 48.78
CA ALA A 40 19.70 24.26 49.62
C ALA A 40 18.63 25.30 49.26
N GLU A 41 17.71 25.45 50.15
CA GLU A 41 17.16 26.68 50.78
C GLU A 41 16.68 27.89 49.93
N THR A 42 15.40 28.04 49.98
CA THR A 42 14.62 29.21 50.48
C THR A 42 15.06 30.62 50.09
N GLN A 43 14.19 31.34 49.38
CA GLN A 43 13.62 32.61 49.95
C GLN A 43 12.38 33.07 49.19
N ASN A 44 11.42 33.44 50.00
CA ASN A 44 10.08 33.92 49.72
C ASN A 44 10.14 35.41 49.32
N THR A 45 9.52 35.81 48.20
CA THR A 45 9.08 37.18 47.98
C THR A 45 7.75 37.17 47.26
N GLN A 46 6.70 37.47 48.00
CA GLN A 46 5.38 37.85 47.47
C GLN A 46 5.51 39.19 46.73
N GLU A 47 5.20 39.19 45.45
CA GLU A 47 4.74 40.36 44.75
C GLU A 47 3.47 39.99 43.96
N SER A 48 2.43 40.73 44.30
CA SER A 48 1.12 40.71 43.64
C SER A 48 1.26 41.24 42.22
N VAL A 49 1.02 40.41 41.22
CA VAL A 49 0.83 40.84 39.85
C VAL A 49 -0.57 40.45 39.40
N ALA A 50 -1.25 41.45 38.84
CA ALA A 50 -2.60 41.41 38.33
C ALA A 50 -2.89 40.17 37.47
N ALA A 51 -4.11 39.66 37.57
CA ALA A 51 -4.64 38.61 36.68
C ALA A 51 -4.66 39.15 35.26
N GLU A 52 -3.67 38.74 34.44
CA GLU A 52 -3.78 38.73 33.00
C GLU A 52 -4.75 37.62 32.63
N GLU A 53 -5.77 37.97 31.87
CA GLU A 53 -6.68 37.01 31.23
C GLU A 53 -5.82 35.99 30.45
N ALA A 54 -5.75 34.78 30.97
CA ALA A 54 -5.15 33.67 30.25
C ALA A 54 -5.93 33.47 28.93
N ASP A 55 -5.31 33.86 27.83
CA ASP A 55 -5.73 33.50 26.49
C ASP A 55 -5.91 31.96 26.48
N GLN A 56 -7.16 31.54 26.47
CA GLN A 56 -7.48 30.11 26.39
C GLN A 56 -6.97 29.62 25.05
N ALA A 57 -5.76 29.09 25.03
CA ALA A 57 -5.21 28.40 23.91
C ALA A 57 -6.28 27.41 23.40
N LYS A 58 -6.71 27.58 22.15
CA LYS A 58 -7.65 26.67 21.51
C LYS A 58 -7.14 25.25 21.76
N PRO A 59 -7.99 24.32 22.24
CA PRO A 59 -7.54 22.94 22.42
C PRO A 59 -6.94 22.46 21.12
N GLY A 60 -5.75 21.86 21.20
CA GLY A 60 -5.08 21.27 20.04
C GLY A 60 -6.01 20.27 19.35
N PRO A 61 -5.75 19.95 18.08
CA PRO A 61 -6.61 19.02 17.33
C PRO A 61 -6.77 17.71 18.10
N SER A 62 -8.01 17.24 18.21
CA SER A 62 -8.31 15.95 18.83
C SER A 62 -7.67 14.83 18.02
N ARG A 63 -7.19 13.74 18.67
CA ARG A 63 -6.72 12.55 17.95
C ARG A 63 -7.78 11.96 16.99
N PHE A 64 -9.06 12.27 17.19
CA PHE A 64 -10.15 11.81 16.33
C PHE A 64 -10.27 12.61 15.03
N ASP A 65 -9.56 13.75 14.92
CA ASP A 65 -9.59 14.66 13.76
C ASP A 65 -8.44 14.43 12.77
N ILE A 66 -7.62 13.41 13.00
CA ILE A 66 -6.47 13.10 12.12
C ILE A 66 -6.86 12.60 10.73
N TYR A 67 -8.11 12.12 10.55
CA TYR A 67 -8.64 11.70 9.27
C TYR A 67 -9.58 12.75 8.68
N ALA A 68 -9.21 13.32 7.53
CA ALA A 68 -10.09 14.15 6.74
C ALA A 68 -11.13 13.31 6.01
N THR A 69 -12.40 13.74 6.05
CA THR A 69 -13.45 13.13 5.24
C THR A 69 -13.49 13.81 3.88
N VAL A 70 -13.32 13.02 2.81
CA VAL A 70 -13.32 13.50 1.43
C VAL A 70 -14.30 12.66 0.62
N ALA A 71 -15.16 13.34 -0.16
CA ALA A 71 -15.97 12.65 -1.17
C ALA A 71 -15.06 12.31 -2.37
N LEU A 72 -14.87 11.03 -2.65
CA LEU A 72 -14.25 10.59 -3.89
C LEU A 72 -15.32 10.56 -4.97
N THR A 73 -15.03 11.21 -6.09
CA THR A 73 -15.90 11.22 -7.27
C THR A 73 -15.22 10.52 -8.42
N ALA A 74 -15.98 9.75 -9.18
CA ALA A 74 -15.57 9.13 -10.43
C ALA A 74 -16.59 9.46 -11.51
N ASP A 75 -16.13 9.82 -12.69
CA ASP A 75 -17.02 10.16 -13.80
C ASP A 75 -17.51 8.91 -14.53
N LEU A 76 -18.79 8.65 -14.46
CA LEU A 76 -19.44 7.52 -15.10
C LEU A 76 -20.04 7.87 -16.48
N SER A 77 -19.88 9.11 -16.96
CA SER A 77 -20.57 9.60 -18.17
C SER A 77 -20.30 8.73 -19.39
N ASP A 78 -19.06 8.31 -19.56
CA ASP A 78 -18.60 7.54 -20.72
C ASP A 78 -18.94 6.04 -20.66
N LEU A 79 -19.50 5.57 -19.55
CA LEU A 79 -19.92 4.19 -19.42
C LEU A 79 -21.28 3.95 -20.07
N SER A 80 -21.43 2.79 -20.71
CA SER A 80 -22.72 2.30 -21.19
C SER A 80 -23.71 2.07 -20.05
N ASP A 81 -25.00 2.01 -20.35
CA ASP A 81 -26.04 1.71 -19.37
C ASP A 81 -25.85 0.33 -18.71
N ALA A 82 -25.33 -0.65 -19.45
CA ALA A 82 -25.02 -1.98 -18.93
C ALA A 82 -23.92 -1.92 -17.87
N ARG A 83 -22.81 -1.22 -18.16
CA ARG A 83 -21.71 -1.00 -17.20
C ARG A 83 -22.16 -0.23 -15.97
N LYS A 84 -22.97 0.83 -16.15
CA LYS A 84 -23.56 1.58 -15.02
C LYS A 84 -24.42 0.70 -14.11
N LYS A 85 -25.18 -0.25 -14.66
CA LYS A 85 -25.99 -1.21 -13.90
C LYS A 85 -25.16 -2.31 -13.23
N MET A 86 -24.00 -2.63 -13.78
CA MET A 86 -23.08 -3.63 -13.21
C MET A 86 -22.39 -3.11 -11.93
N ILE A 87 -22.01 -1.83 -11.87
CA ILE A 87 -21.28 -1.24 -10.74
C ILE A 87 -21.95 -1.51 -9.38
N PRO A 88 -23.26 -1.33 -9.18
CA PRO A 88 -23.91 -1.69 -7.92
C PRO A 88 -23.71 -3.15 -7.51
N MET A 89 -23.68 -4.10 -8.45
CA MET A 89 -23.43 -5.51 -8.13
C MET A 89 -22.01 -5.73 -7.63
N LEU A 90 -21.01 -5.03 -8.21
CA LEU A 90 -19.64 -5.07 -7.75
C LEU A 90 -19.50 -4.45 -6.35
N ILE A 91 -20.20 -3.36 -6.07
CA ILE A 91 -20.23 -2.70 -4.76
C ILE A 91 -20.84 -3.64 -3.70
N GLU A 92 -21.96 -4.31 -4.01
CA GLU A 92 -22.57 -5.27 -3.08
C GLU A 92 -21.63 -6.43 -2.73
N ALA A 93 -20.90 -6.97 -3.72
CA ALA A 93 -19.86 -7.97 -3.46
C ALA A 93 -18.73 -7.39 -2.57
N SER A 94 -18.35 -6.13 -2.79
CA SER A 94 -17.32 -5.43 -2.01
C SER A 94 -17.75 -5.16 -0.57
N ILE A 95 -19.03 -4.84 -0.32
CA ILE A 95 -19.57 -4.65 1.04
C ILE A 95 -19.42 -5.94 1.86
N ILE A 96 -19.55 -7.10 1.23
CA ILE A 96 -19.32 -8.37 1.91
C ILE A 96 -17.86 -8.52 2.33
N MET A 97 -16.90 -8.07 1.52
CA MET A 97 -15.47 -8.07 1.90
C MET A 97 -15.20 -7.14 3.08
N ASP A 98 -15.92 -6.01 3.16
CA ASP A 98 -15.85 -5.10 4.31
C ASP A 98 -16.27 -5.78 5.61
N ASP A 99 -17.40 -6.50 5.58
CA ASP A 99 -17.90 -7.24 6.74
C ASP A 99 -16.99 -8.42 7.14
N LEU A 100 -16.39 -9.10 6.16
CA LEU A 100 -15.41 -10.16 6.41
C LEU A 100 -14.14 -9.61 7.05
N PHE A 101 -13.64 -8.49 6.57
CA PHE A 101 -12.47 -7.84 7.16
C PHE A 101 -12.73 -7.36 8.60
N TRP A 102 -13.93 -6.84 8.90
CA TRP A 102 -14.32 -6.55 10.28
C TRP A 102 -14.21 -7.79 11.19
N GLN A 103 -14.63 -8.95 10.69
CA GLN A 103 -14.51 -10.21 11.45
C GLN A 103 -13.05 -10.62 11.63
N GLN A 104 -12.20 -10.43 10.63
CA GLN A 104 -10.76 -10.73 10.69
C GLN A 104 -9.99 -9.76 11.59
N ALA A 105 -10.29 -8.46 11.53
CA ALA A 105 -9.56 -7.43 12.27
C ALA A 105 -9.97 -7.36 13.76
N TYR A 106 -11.29 -7.44 14.03
CA TYR A 106 -11.83 -7.22 15.38
C TYR A 106 -12.85 -8.27 15.81
N GLY A 107 -13.82 -8.59 14.95
CA GLY A 107 -14.94 -9.45 15.24
C GLY A 107 -16.29 -8.78 14.94
N ARG A 108 -17.15 -8.66 15.96
CA ARG A 108 -18.52 -8.14 15.78
C ARG A 108 -18.57 -6.61 15.77
N LYS A 109 -18.59 -6.00 14.59
CA LYS A 109 -18.72 -4.56 14.33
C LYS A 109 -19.83 -3.91 15.15
N GLU A 110 -21.04 -4.44 15.06
CA GLU A 110 -22.24 -3.86 15.68
C GLU A 110 -22.16 -3.84 17.21
N SER A 111 -21.49 -4.81 17.79
CA SER A 111 -21.30 -4.89 19.25
C SER A 111 -20.42 -3.78 19.75
N LEU A 112 -19.31 -3.50 19.05
CA LEU A 112 -18.40 -2.39 19.35
C LEU A 112 -19.12 -1.06 19.19
N LEU A 113 -19.67 -0.80 18.02
CA LEU A 113 -20.23 0.49 17.66
C LEU A 113 -21.43 0.87 18.54
N ARG A 114 -22.25 -0.11 18.95
CA ARG A 114 -23.37 0.13 19.93
C ARG A 114 -22.89 0.45 21.34
N ALA A 115 -21.75 -0.09 21.74
CA ALA A 115 -21.18 0.18 23.06
C ALA A 115 -20.60 1.61 23.15
N LEU A 116 -20.14 2.18 22.04
CA LEU A 116 -19.55 3.52 22.00
C LEU A 116 -20.63 4.59 22.02
N LYS A 117 -20.61 5.41 23.09
CA LYS A 117 -21.55 6.52 23.27
C LYS A 117 -21.07 7.80 22.61
N ASN A 118 -19.76 8.01 22.56
CA ASN A 118 -19.14 9.17 21.91
C ASN A 118 -19.15 8.98 20.39
N PRO A 119 -19.76 9.90 19.61
CA PRO A 119 -19.83 9.78 18.16
C PRO A 119 -18.46 9.84 17.48
N ASP A 120 -17.49 10.60 18.02
CA ASP A 120 -16.15 10.71 17.46
C ASP A 120 -15.37 9.39 17.62
N GLN A 121 -15.47 8.77 18.81
CA GLN A 121 -14.90 7.43 19.03
C GLN A 121 -15.54 6.39 18.11
N ARG A 122 -16.86 6.47 17.89
CA ARG A 122 -17.56 5.55 16.99
C ARG A 122 -17.06 5.70 15.56
N ARG A 123 -17.03 6.95 15.03
CA ARG A 123 -16.49 7.26 13.71
C ARG A 123 -15.04 6.79 13.57
N PHE A 124 -14.23 7.04 14.59
CA PHE A 124 -12.82 6.64 14.59
C PHE A 124 -12.64 5.12 14.61
N ALA A 125 -13.52 4.40 15.35
CA ALA A 125 -13.55 2.94 15.34
C ALA A 125 -14.00 2.37 13.97
N GLU A 126 -14.94 3.01 13.29
CA GLU A 126 -15.35 2.64 11.94
C GLU A 126 -14.21 2.80 10.94
N ILE A 127 -13.45 3.91 11.00
CA ILE A 127 -12.30 4.14 10.13
C ILE A 127 -11.19 3.12 10.37
N ASN A 128 -10.94 2.76 11.64
CA ASN A 128 -9.84 1.88 12.04
C ASN A 128 -10.21 0.39 12.07
N TYR A 129 -11.46 0.01 11.83
CA TYR A 129 -11.99 -1.37 11.96
C TYR A 129 -11.72 -1.99 13.33
N GLY A 130 -11.88 -1.19 14.38
CA GLY A 130 -11.65 -1.63 15.74
C GLY A 130 -11.28 -0.49 16.69
N PRO A 131 -10.91 -0.82 17.94
CA PRO A 131 -10.62 0.16 18.99
C PRO A 131 -9.15 0.65 18.97
N TRP A 132 -8.39 0.40 17.90
CA TRP A 132 -6.96 0.69 17.78
C TRP A 132 -6.69 1.68 16.66
N ASP A 133 -5.81 2.66 16.95
CA ASP A 133 -5.39 3.69 16.01
C ASP A 133 -4.31 3.19 15.05
N ARG A 134 -4.69 2.87 13.80
CA ARG A 134 -3.77 2.33 12.78
C ARG A 134 -2.65 3.29 12.39
N LEU A 135 -2.85 4.60 12.51
CA LEU A 135 -1.78 5.58 12.30
C LEU A 135 -0.94 5.83 13.57
N GLY A 136 -1.49 5.54 14.74
CA GLY A 136 -0.84 5.62 16.03
C GLY A 136 -0.28 4.29 16.52
N ASN A 137 0.31 3.48 15.64
CA ASN A 137 0.94 2.21 15.95
C ASN A 137 0.02 1.19 16.66
N ASP A 138 -1.26 1.16 16.27
CA ASP A 138 -2.30 0.31 16.85
C ASP A 138 -2.53 0.53 18.37
N GLU A 139 -2.21 1.72 18.88
CA GLU A 139 -2.54 2.06 20.26
C GLU A 139 -4.06 2.09 20.49
N PRO A 140 -4.57 1.48 21.59
CA PRO A 140 -5.99 1.57 21.89
C PRO A 140 -6.40 3.01 22.21
N PHE A 141 -7.51 3.45 21.62
CA PHE A 141 -8.08 4.78 21.89
C PHE A 141 -9.39 4.71 22.71
N ILE A 142 -9.81 3.51 23.08
CA ILE A 142 -11.00 3.25 23.90
C ILE A 142 -10.54 2.66 25.24
N GLU A 143 -10.96 3.27 26.32
CA GLU A 143 -10.65 2.79 27.68
C GLU A 143 -11.13 1.34 27.88
N GLY A 144 -10.31 0.52 28.54
CA GLY A 144 -10.58 -0.89 28.79
C GLY A 144 -10.15 -1.85 27.68
N PHE A 145 -9.67 -1.34 26.54
CA PHE A 145 -9.06 -2.18 25.53
C PHE A 145 -7.54 -2.27 25.73
N GLY A 146 -7.01 -3.49 25.65
CA GLY A 146 -5.57 -3.75 25.63
C GLY A 146 -4.97 -3.57 24.25
N PRO A 147 -3.66 -3.87 24.08
CA PRO A 147 -2.97 -3.84 22.78
C PRO A 147 -3.70 -4.68 21.73
N LYS A 148 -3.58 -4.29 20.47
CA LYS A 148 -4.11 -5.09 19.36
C LYS A 148 -3.39 -6.44 19.31
N PRO A 149 -4.14 -7.57 19.25
CA PRO A 149 -3.51 -8.87 19.07
C PRO A 149 -2.71 -8.91 17.75
N LEU A 150 -1.46 -9.38 17.80
CA LEU A 150 -0.59 -9.43 16.61
C LEU A 150 -1.21 -10.27 15.48
N GLY A 151 -1.84 -11.41 15.81
CA GLY A 151 -2.52 -12.25 14.83
C GLY A 151 -3.97 -11.84 14.55
N ALA A 152 -4.39 -10.63 14.95
CA ALA A 152 -5.77 -10.16 14.83
C ALA A 152 -6.78 -11.23 15.27
N ARG A 153 -7.68 -11.67 14.37
CA ARG A 153 -8.64 -12.75 14.62
C ARG A 153 -8.39 -14.00 13.79
N PHE A 154 -7.20 -14.10 13.20
CA PHE A 154 -6.81 -15.27 12.40
C PHE A 154 -6.41 -16.48 13.25
N TYR A 155 -6.15 -16.26 14.56
CA TYR A 155 -5.67 -17.27 15.50
C TYR A 155 -6.47 -17.21 16.81
N PRO A 156 -6.51 -18.32 17.58
CA PRO A 156 -7.08 -18.31 18.91
C PRO A 156 -6.37 -17.29 19.81
N LYS A 157 -7.14 -16.56 20.60
CA LYS A 157 -6.61 -15.48 21.45
C LYS A 157 -5.58 -15.98 22.48
N ASP A 158 -5.70 -17.22 22.91
CA ASP A 158 -4.86 -17.88 23.91
C ASP A 158 -3.69 -18.66 23.30
N MET A 159 -3.60 -18.76 21.96
CA MET A 159 -2.54 -19.46 21.26
C MET A 159 -1.18 -18.75 21.46
N THR A 160 -0.15 -19.54 21.74
CA THR A 160 1.23 -19.04 21.77
C THR A 160 1.97 -19.33 20.47
N LYS A 161 3.02 -18.55 20.18
CA LYS A 161 3.91 -18.85 19.03
C LYS A 161 4.52 -20.24 19.12
N ALA A 162 5.00 -20.62 20.32
CA ALA A 162 5.60 -21.93 20.54
C ALA A 162 4.62 -23.09 20.31
N GLU A 163 3.35 -22.92 20.70
CA GLU A 163 2.31 -23.90 20.40
C GLU A 163 2.10 -24.07 18.90
N PHE A 164 1.97 -22.97 18.16
CA PHE A 164 1.82 -22.99 16.70
C PHE A 164 3.05 -23.57 16.00
N GLU A 165 4.25 -23.19 16.42
CA GLU A 165 5.50 -23.68 15.84
C GLU A 165 5.67 -25.19 16.04
N ALA A 166 5.31 -25.69 17.24
CA ALA A 166 5.36 -27.11 17.58
C ALA A 166 4.23 -27.95 16.93
N TRP A 167 3.19 -27.30 16.43
CA TRP A 167 2.06 -27.99 15.81
C TRP A 167 2.45 -28.54 14.43
N ASP A 168 2.49 -29.87 14.29
CA ASP A 168 2.82 -30.56 13.04
C ASP A 168 1.56 -30.73 12.18
N GLN A 169 1.20 -29.65 11.49
CA GLN A 169 0.05 -29.58 10.61
C GLN A 169 0.47 -29.06 9.23
N GLU A 170 0.24 -29.85 8.19
CA GLU A 170 0.43 -29.43 6.81
C GLU A 170 -0.50 -28.26 6.47
N GLY A 171 0.03 -27.25 5.77
CA GLY A 171 -0.73 -26.05 5.39
C GLY A 171 -1.02 -25.06 6.53
N LYS A 172 -0.41 -25.22 7.71
CA LYS A 172 -0.59 -24.29 8.82
C LYS A 172 -0.17 -22.85 8.54
N ASP A 173 0.68 -22.63 7.54
CA ASP A 173 1.16 -21.36 7.00
C ASP A 173 0.35 -20.85 5.78
N GLY A 174 -0.73 -21.55 5.43
CA GLY A 174 -1.58 -21.22 4.28
C GLY A 174 -2.24 -19.85 4.38
N LEU A 175 -2.36 -19.14 3.25
CA LEU A 175 -2.90 -17.77 3.16
C LEU A 175 -4.38 -17.67 3.53
N TYR A 176 -5.17 -18.72 3.24
CA TYR A 176 -6.63 -18.68 3.23
C TYR A 176 -7.25 -19.62 4.27
N THR A 177 -6.63 -19.70 5.45
CA THR A 177 -7.12 -20.51 6.57
C THR A 177 -7.15 -19.70 7.87
N LEU A 178 -8.07 -20.03 8.77
CA LEU A 178 -8.02 -19.62 10.16
C LEU A 178 -7.45 -20.76 11.00
N VAL A 179 -6.75 -20.41 12.07
CA VAL A 179 -6.45 -21.37 13.16
C VAL A 179 -7.53 -21.22 14.22
N MET A 180 -8.18 -22.30 14.53
CA MET A 180 -9.24 -22.34 15.54
C MET A 180 -8.90 -23.36 16.63
N ARG A 181 -9.71 -23.44 17.68
CA ARG A 181 -9.70 -24.58 18.60
C ARG A 181 -10.91 -25.42 18.34
N ASP A 182 -10.69 -26.75 18.24
CA ASP A 182 -11.75 -27.74 18.20
C ASP A 182 -12.43 -27.87 19.58
N ASP A 183 -13.41 -28.78 19.69
CA ASP A 183 -14.17 -29.04 20.93
C ASP A 183 -13.28 -29.61 22.06
N GLU A 184 -12.15 -30.24 21.73
CA GLU A 184 -11.15 -30.78 22.63
C GLU A 184 -10.10 -29.74 23.05
N GLY A 185 -10.10 -28.55 22.43
CA GLY A 185 -9.18 -27.44 22.66
C GLY A 185 -7.87 -27.53 21.87
N SER A 186 -7.76 -28.50 20.94
CA SER A 186 -6.62 -28.61 20.03
C SER A 186 -6.71 -27.58 18.89
N LEU A 187 -5.57 -27.27 18.25
CA LEU A 187 -5.56 -26.39 17.08
C LEU A 187 -6.11 -27.15 15.86
N GLU A 188 -6.96 -26.47 15.11
CA GLU A 188 -7.46 -26.93 13.80
C GLU A 188 -7.36 -25.84 12.75
N LEU A 189 -7.20 -26.22 11.47
CA LEU A 189 -7.27 -25.31 10.33
C LEU A 189 -8.69 -25.29 9.77
N VAL A 190 -9.23 -24.09 9.62
CA VAL A 190 -10.54 -23.88 8.99
C VAL A 190 -10.35 -23.03 7.72
N PRO A 191 -10.58 -23.57 6.53
CA PRO A 191 -10.50 -22.81 5.27
C PRO A 191 -11.47 -21.62 5.25
N TYR A 192 -11.08 -20.53 4.60
CA TYR A 192 -11.92 -19.35 4.52
C TYR A 192 -13.27 -19.63 3.84
N HIS A 193 -13.29 -20.43 2.79
CA HIS A 193 -14.51 -20.79 2.08
C HIS A 193 -15.49 -21.60 2.95
N GLU A 194 -15.02 -22.31 3.98
CA GLU A 194 -15.86 -23.00 4.96
C GLU A 194 -16.34 -22.06 6.04
N MET A 195 -15.41 -21.30 6.66
CA MET A 195 -15.71 -20.35 7.74
C MET A 195 -16.71 -19.29 7.30
N TYR A 196 -16.51 -18.72 6.11
CA TYR A 196 -17.30 -17.60 5.59
C TYR A 196 -18.26 -18.01 4.47
N LYS A 197 -18.65 -19.29 4.43
CA LYS A 197 -19.42 -19.91 3.35
C LYS A 197 -20.63 -19.11 2.89
N VAL A 198 -21.41 -18.60 3.84
CA VAL A 198 -22.66 -17.87 3.52
C VAL A 198 -22.32 -16.56 2.83
N GLN A 199 -21.42 -15.77 3.39
CA GLN A 199 -21.02 -14.47 2.85
C GLN A 199 -20.33 -14.64 1.50
N LEU A 200 -19.40 -15.57 1.37
CA LEU A 200 -18.67 -15.82 0.12
C LEU A 200 -19.59 -16.33 -0.99
N SER A 201 -20.57 -17.18 -0.67
CA SER A 201 -21.60 -17.60 -1.64
C SER A 201 -22.44 -16.42 -2.12
N GLN A 202 -22.76 -15.47 -1.24
CA GLN A 202 -23.49 -14.26 -1.60
C GLN A 202 -22.63 -13.33 -2.48
N ALA A 203 -21.37 -13.11 -2.14
CA ALA A 203 -20.43 -12.34 -2.96
C ALA A 203 -20.28 -12.97 -4.37
N ALA A 204 -20.11 -14.29 -4.44
CA ALA A 204 -20.03 -15.03 -5.69
C ALA A 204 -21.29 -14.88 -6.55
N TRP A 205 -22.47 -14.83 -5.91
CA TRP A 205 -23.73 -14.56 -6.64
C TRP A 205 -23.73 -13.16 -7.28
N PHE A 206 -23.32 -12.12 -6.54
CA PHE A 206 -23.21 -10.76 -7.09
C PHE A 206 -22.21 -10.68 -8.23
N LEU A 207 -21.03 -11.33 -8.11
CA LEU A 207 -20.04 -11.37 -9.18
C LEU A 207 -20.55 -12.07 -10.44
N ASN A 208 -21.30 -13.17 -10.31
CA ASN A 208 -21.93 -13.84 -11.44
C ASN A 208 -23.02 -13.00 -12.08
N ALA A 209 -23.80 -12.26 -11.28
CA ALA A 209 -24.79 -11.30 -11.80
C ALA A 209 -24.11 -10.16 -12.58
N ALA A 210 -23.02 -9.61 -12.04
CA ALA A 210 -22.20 -8.59 -12.72
C ALA A 210 -21.61 -9.13 -14.04
N ALA A 211 -21.10 -10.37 -14.05
CA ALA A 211 -20.57 -11.04 -15.23
C ALA A 211 -21.62 -11.20 -16.35
N GLY A 212 -22.88 -11.34 -15.99
CA GLY A 212 -24.02 -11.37 -16.96
C GLY A 212 -24.31 -10.02 -17.62
N MET A 213 -23.84 -8.91 -17.01
CA MET A 213 -24.01 -7.53 -17.52
C MET A 213 -22.74 -6.99 -18.18
N ALA A 214 -21.60 -7.66 -17.99
CA ALA A 214 -20.33 -7.22 -18.54
C ALA A 214 -20.32 -7.34 -20.06
N GLU A 215 -19.99 -6.24 -20.75
CA GLU A 215 -19.88 -6.17 -22.21
C GLU A 215 -18.52 -6.68 -22.70
N ASP A 216 -17.52 -6.66 -21.82
CA ASP A 216 -16.18 -7.17 -22.07
C ASP A 216 -16.14 -8.66 -21.70
N PRO A 217 -15.87 -9.58 -22.68
CA PRO A 217 -15.85 -11.02 -22.41
C PRO A 217 -14.75 -11.46 -21.45
N GLU A 218 -13.59 -10.77 -21.45
CA GLU A 218 -12.47 -11.08 -20.57
C GLU A 218 -12.82 -10.71 -19.13
N PHE A 219 -13.43 -9.53 -18.93
CA PHE A 219 -13.93 -9.11 -17.63
C PHE A 219 -15.05 -10.02 -17.12
N ALA A 220 -16.00 -10.39 -18.00
CA ALA A 220 -17.04 -11.37 -17.64
C ALA A 220 -16.47 -12.72 -17.23
N ASN A 221 -15.41 -13.19 -17.91
CA ASN A 221 -14.71 -14.42 -17.58
C ASN A 221 -14.02 -14.32 -16.22
N TYR A 222 -13.23 -13.26 -16.00
CA TYR A 222 -12.59 -12.99 -14.71
C TYR A 222 -13.60 -12.99 -13.55
N LEU A 223 -14.72 -12.28 -13.68
CA LEU A 223 -15.74 -12.22 -12.63
C LEU A 223 -16.31 -13.59 -12.27
N ARG A 224 -16.55 -14.47 -13.27
CA ARG A 224 -17.00 -15.85 -13.01
C ARG A 224 -15.93 -16.69 -12.33
N MET A 225 -14.68 -16.59 -12.78
CA MET A 225 -13.57 -17.31 -12.16
C MET A 225 -13.31 -16.83 -10.73
N ARG A 226 -13.38 -15.52 -10.49
CA ARG A 226 -13.23 -14.95 -9.16
C ARG A 226 -14.40 -15.35 -8.23
N ALA A 227 -15.62 -15.44 -8.76
CA ALA A 227 -16.76 -15.96 -8.02
C ALA A 227 -16.56 -17.43 -7.60
N ALA A 228 -15.99 -18.26 -8.46
CA ALA A 228 -15.62 -19.63 -8.12
C ALA A 228 -14.50 -19.68 -7.08
N ALA A 229 -13.45 -18.85 -7.24
CA ALA A 229 -12.32 -18.76 -6.33
C ALA A 229 -12.75 -18.40 -4.90
N LEU A 230 -13.67 -17.46 -4.73
CA LEU A 230 -14.20 -17.08 -3.41
C LEU A 230 -14.87 -18.23 -2.64
N VAL A 231 -15.38 -19.25 -3.31
CA VAL A 231 -16.05 -20.39 -2.67
C VAL A 231 -15.20 -21.66 -2.65
N THR A 232 -13.95 -21.58 -3.07
CA THR A 232 -13.00 -22.73 -3.10
C THR A 232 -11.64 -22.42 -2.51
N ASP A 233 -11.32 -21.13 -2.27
CA ASP A 233 -10.00 -20.59 -1.91
C ASP A 233 -8.90 -20.85 -2.98
N ASP A 234 -9.27 -21.21 -4.21
CA ASP A 234 -8.35 -21.38 -5.34
C ASP A 234 -8.37 -20.14 -6.24
N PHE A 235 -7.42 -19.20 -6.01
CA PHE A 235 -7.41 -17.88 -6.65
C PHE A 235 -6.54 -17.81 -7.91
N GLN A 236 -5.55 -18.69 -8.09
CA GLN A 236 -4.52 -18.58 -9.13
C GLN A 236 -5.10 -18.46 -10.54
N ALA A 237 -6.06 -19.33 -10.89
CA ALA A 237 -6.68 -19.29 -12.22
C ALA A 237 -7.41 -17.96 -12.49
N SER A 238 -8.04 -17.37 -11.47
CA SER A 238 -8.70 -16.07 -11.59
C SER A 238 -7.69 -14.91 -11.64
N ASP A 239 -6.54 -15.03 -10.98
CA ASP A 239 -5.45 -14.06 -11.08
C ASP A 239 -4.81 -14.06 -12.47
N MET A 240 -4.61 -15.24 -13.07
CA MET A 240 -4.19 -15.36 -14.47
C MET A 240 -5.17 -14.67 -15.42
N ALA A 241 -6.48 -14.90 -15.26
CA ALA A 241 -7.50 -14.26 -16.07
C ALA A 241 -7.54 -12.72 -15.85
N TRP A 242 -7.31 -12.25 -14.62
CA TRP A 242 -7.21 -10.83 -14.32
C TRP A 242 -6.04 -10.18 -15.04
N MET A 243 -4.89 -10.83 -15.09
CA MET A 243 -3.69 -10.34 -15.80
C MET A 243 -3.88 -10.30 -17.32
N ASP A 244 -4.77 -11.10 -17.89
CA ASP A 244 -5.06 -11.09 -19.33
C ASP A 244 -5.94 -9.90 -19.77
N MET A 245 -6.76 -9.35 -18.87
CA MET A 245 -7.59 -8.18 -19.16
C MET A 245 -6.74 -6.92 -19.38
N LYS A 246 -6.92 -6.21 -20.48
CA LYS A 246 -6.14 -4.99 -20.79
C LYS A 246 -7.01 -3.76 -21.05
N ASN A 247 -8.18 -3.94 -21.63
CA ASN A 247 -8.99 -2.84 -22.18
C ASN A 247 -10.29 -2.59 -21.43
N ASN A 248 -10.50 -3.24 -20.31
CA ASN A 248 -11.69 -3.09 -19.49
C ASN A 248 -11.75 -1.70 -18.83
N PRO A 249 -12.81 -0.89 -19.06
CA PRO A 249 -12.94 0.43 -18.42
C PRO A 249 -13.36 0.35 -16.96
N VAL A 250 -13.99 -0.75 -16.55
CA VAL A 250 -14.31 -1.05 -15.14
C VAL A 250 -13.38 -2.15 -14.67
N GLU A 251 -12.76 -1.94 -13.52
CA GLU A 251 -11.83 -2.89 -12.89
C GLU A 251 -12.35 -3.30 -11.52
N LEU A 252 -12.12 -4.54 -11.14
CA LEU A 252 -12.42 -5.07 -9.83
C LEU A 252 -11.21 -5.82 -9.28
N VAL A 253 -10.77 -5.43 -8.10
CA VAL A 253 -9.89 -6.23 -7.25
C VAL A 253 -10.71 -6.67 -6.05
N ILE A 254 -10.78 -7.97 -5.76
CA ILE A 254 -11.62 -8.51 -4.69
C ILE A 254 -11.11 -9.87 -4.21
N GLY A 255 -11.04 -10.05 -2.90
CA GLY A 255 -10.66 -11.29 -2.26
C GLY A 255 -9.80 -11.09 -1.02
N PRO A 256 -9.23 -12.18 -0.47
CA PRO A 256 -8.18 -12.13 0.54
C PRO A 256 -6.84 -11.88 -0.17
N ILE A 257 -6.19 -10.72 0.08
CA ILE A 257 -5.07 -10.26 -0.75
C ILE A 257 -3.83 -9.98 0.08
N GLU A 258 -3.89 -9.04 1.03
CA GLU A 258 -2.73 -8.56 1.77
C GLU A 258 -2.60 -9.19 3.15
N THR A 259 -1.38 -9.50 3.56
CA THR A 259 -1.12 -10.18 4.85
C THR A 259 -0.76 -9.22 6.00
N TYR A 260 -0.81 -7.91 5.78
CA TYR A 260 -0.40 -6.90 6.78
C TYR A 260 -1.21 -6.89 8.08
N GLU A 261 -2.43 -7.43 8.07
CA GLU A 261 -3.26 -7.54 9.27
C GLU A 261 -2.75 -8.64 10.21
N ASP A 262 -2.15 -9.71 9.67
CA ASP A 262 -1.46 -10.76 10.43
C ASP A 262 -0.02 -10.34 10.76
N ARG A 263 0.15 -9.60 11.85
CA ARG A 263 1.48 -9.21 12.36
C ARG A 263 2.15 -10.31 13.20
N LEU A 264 1.47 -11.45 13.43
CA LEU A 264 2.04 -12.54 14.22
C LEU A 264 3.02 -13.36 13.41
N PHE A 265 2.63 -13.76 12.20
CA PHE A 265 3.45 -14.58 11.29
C PHE A 265 3.47 -14.02 9.86
N GLY A 266 2.51 -13.19 9.47
CA GLY A 266 2.36 -12.70 8.09
C GLY A 266 1.82 -13.76 7.12
N TYR A 267 1.14 -14.79 7.62
CA TYR A 267 0.66 -15.91 6.81
C TYR A 267 -0.77 -15.71 6.27
N ARG A 268 -1.60 -14.90 6.94
CA ARG A 268 -3.04 -14.83 6.67
C ARG A 268 -3.40 -13.62 5.83
N ALA A 269 -4.04 -13.85 4.70
CA ALA A 269 -4.53 -12.79 3.84
C ALA A 269 -5.85 -12.22 4.35
N ALA A 270 -5.96 -10.90 4.37
CA ALA A 270 -7.16 -10.17 4.76
C ALA A 270 -8.05 -9.85 3.56
N TYR A 271 -9.37 -9.87 3.77
CA TYR A 271 -10.31 -9.49 2.72
C TYR A 271 -10.27 -8.00 2.42
N GLU A 272 -10.24 -7.69 1.12
CA GLU A 272 -10.36 -6.33 0.62
C GLU A 272 -11.00 -6.30 -0.77
N SER A 273 -11.44 -5.12 -1.18
CA SER A 273 -11.92 -4.91 -2.54
C SER A 273 -11.78 -3.46 -2.99
N TYR A 274 -11.60 -3.30 -4.31
CA TYR A 274 -11.58 -2.02 -5.01
C TYR A 274 -12.47 -2.12 -6.24
N VAL A 275 -13.47 -1.25 -6.35
CA VAL A 275 -14.21 -1.03 -7.59
C VAL A 275 -13.65 0.22 -8.24
N LEU A 276 -13.10 0.09 -9.44
CA LEU A 276 -12.30 1.13 -10.07
C LEU A 276 -12.80 1.44 -11.49
N LEU A 277 -12.56 2.67 -11.93
CA LEU A 277 -12.69 3.08 -13.33
C LEU A 277 -11.30 3.39 -13.89
N LYS A 278 -10.95 2.75 -14.99
CA LYS A 278 -9.69 2.97 -15.68
C LYS A 278 -9.68 4.32 -16.36
N ASP A 279 -8.69 5.15 -16.06
CA ASP A 279 -8.41 6.36 -16.83
C ASP A 279 -7.71 5.97 -18.14
N MET A 280 -8.51 5.82 -19.17
CA MET A 280 -8.02 5.36 -20.48
C MET A 280 -7.02 6.33 -21.09
N ALA A 281 -7.20 7.65 -20.89
CA ALA A 281 -6.32 8.67 -21.43
C ALA A 281 -4.93 8.61 -20.77
N TRP A 282 -4.88 8.48 -19.43
CA TRP A 282 -3.62 8.29 -18.72
C TRP A 282 -2.96 6.95 -19.07
N SER A 283 -3.73 5.88 -19.16
CA SER A 283 -3.22 4.55 -19.51
C SER A 283 -2.59 4.52 -20.91
N GLU A 284 -3.21 5.20 -21.89
CA GLU A 284 -2.66 5.36 -23.22
C GLU A 284 -1.36 6.22 -23.22
N ARG A 285 -1.33 7.32 -22.45
CA ARG A 285 -0.12 8.15 -22.28
C ARG A 285 1.03 7.34 -21.70
N LEU A 286 0.79 6.54 -20.66
CA LEU A 286 1.81 5.68 -20.04
C LEU A 286 2.33 4.62 -21.00
N SER A 287 1.45 3.98 -21.76
CA SER A 287 1.85 3.04 -22.82
C SER A 287 2.72 3.70 -23.89
N ARG A 288 2.40 4.94 -24.28
CA ARG A 288 3.24 5.73 -25.20
C ARG A 288 4.59 6.07 -24.58
N PHE A 289 4.64 6.49 -23.32
CA PHE A 289 5.90 6.83 -22.64
C PHE A 289 6.81 5.61 -22.44
N ALA A 290 6.25 4.41 -22.25
CA ALA A 290 7.03 3.19 -22.15
C ALA A 290 7.87 2.90 -23.39
N GLN A 291 7.45 3.37 -24.57
CA GLN A 291 8.22 3.22 -25.83
C GLN A 291 9.56 3.99 -25.81
N TYR A 292 9.69 5.00 -24.96
CA TYR A 292 10.94 5.78 -24.81
C TYR A 292 11.93 5.17 -23.81
N LEU A 293 11.54 4.12 -23.04
CA LEU A 293 12.42 3.53 -22.02
C LEU A 293 13.79 3.10 -22.55
N PRO A 294 13.93 2.44 -23.72
CA PRO A 294 15.24 2.09 -24.26
C PRO A 294 16.13 3.31 -24.55
N GLU A 295 15.56 4.39 -25.09
CA GLU A 295 16.28 5.62 -25.34
C GLU A 295 16.66 6.33 -24.05
N LEU A 296 15.74 6.41 -23.10
CA LEU A 296 15.97 6.99 -21.78
C LEU A 296 17.05 6.25 -21.01
N GLN A 297 17.07 4.92 -21.08
CA GLN A 297 18.12 4.07 -20.48
C GLN A 297 19.49 4.39 -21.05
N THR A 298 19.63 4.43 -22.38
CA THR A 298 20.90 4.74 -23.03
C THR A 298 21.36 6.18 -22.82
N GLY A 299 20.41 7.09 -22.61
CA GLY A 299 20.62 8.51 -22.35
C GLY A 299 20.87 8.88 -20.89
N LEU A 300 20.89 7.91 -19.95
CA LEU A 300 21.12 8.20 -18.53
C LEU A 300 22.42 8.98 -18.30
N PRO A 301 22.43 10.02 -17.45
CA PRO A 301 23.62 10.85 -17.17
C PRO A 301 24.58 10.15 -16.20
N VAL A 302 24.96 8.92 -16.52
CA VAL A 302 25.85 8.05 -15.74
C VAL A 302 26.91 7.44 -16.67
N PRO A 303 28.04 6.89 -16.14
CA PRO A 303 29.01 6.19 -16.95
C PRO A 303 28.39 5.07 -17.80
N GLU A 304 28.97 4.81 -18.95
CA GLU A 304 28.42 3.88 -19.97
C GLU A 304 28.11 2.49 -19.40
N ALA A 305 28.95 1.97 -18.50
CA ALA A 305 28.77 0.68 -17.89
C ALA A 305 27.42 0.51 -17.13
N TYR A 306 26.81 1.62 -16.68
CA TYR A 306 25.53 1.62 -15.97
C TYR A 306 24.31 1.79 -16.89
N ARG A 307 24.50 1.87 -18.21
CA ARG A 307 23.43 2.10 -19.22
C ARG A 307 23.18 0.91 -20.12
N GLN A 308 23.95 -0.18 -19.97
CA GLN A 308 23.99 -1.30 -20.93
C GLN A 308 22.81 -2.26 -20.80
N GLU A 309 22.16 -2.31 -19.65
CA GLU A 309 21.03 -3.23 -19.46
C GLU A 309 19.78 -2.74 -20.20
N VAL A 310 18.98 -3.71 -20.63
CA VAL A 310 17.66 -3.43 -21.23
C VAL A 310 16.69 -3.08 -20.11
N PRO A 311 15.94 -1.96 -20.22
CA PRO A 311 14.92 -1.62 -19.24
C PRO A 311 13.88 -2.72 -19.12
N GLY A 312 13.39 -2.98 -17.90
CA GLY A 312 12.24 -3.86 -17.72
C GLY A 312 10.99 -3.21 -18.34
N SER A 313 10.28 -3.99 -19.16
CA SER A 313 9.05 -3.53 -19.84
C SER A 313 7.77 -4.09 -19.21
N ASP A 314 7.86 -4.89 -18.16
CA ASP A 314 6.82 -5.84 -17.77
C ASP A 314 5.82 -5.28 -16.73
N ALA A 315 5.89 -4.00 -16.38
CA ALA A 315 4.93 -3.40 -15.49
C ALA A 315 3.73 -2.84 -16.28
N ASP A 316 2.59 -3.51 -16.16
CA ASP A 316 1.29 -3.01 -16.62
C ASP A 316 0.83 -1.91 -15.65
N LEU A 317 1.27 -0.67 -15.88
CA LEU A 317 0.96 0.49 -15.06
C LEU A 317 -0.21 1.27 -15.64
N ASN A 318 -1.25 1.46 -14.83
CA ASN A 318 -2.45 2.17 -15.24
C ASN A 318 -2.94 3.11 -14.13
N ALA A 319 -3.67 4.14 -14.53
CA ALA A 319 -4.35 5.07 -13.64
C ALA A 319 -5.85 4.72 -13.52
N TYR A 320 -6.39 4.88 -12.33
CA TYR A 320 -7.78 4.56 -12.04
C TYR A 320 -8.41 5.61 -11.12
N ASP A 321 -9.70 5.82 -11.27
CA ASP A 321 -10.53 6.47 -10.26
C ASP A 321 -11.26 5.42 -9.42
N VAL A 322 -11.19 5.55 -8.12
CA VAL A 322 -11.87 4.67 -7.17
C VAL A 322 -13.34 5.05 -7.11
N VAL A 323 -14.20 4.06 -7.32
CA VAL A 323 -15.64 4.15 -7.09
C VAL A 323 -15.98 3.66 -5.67
N TYR A 324 -15.32 2.58 -5.22
CA TYR A 324 -15.57 2.01 -3.90
C TYR A 324 -14.33 1.31 -3.33
N TYR A 325 -14.12 1.46 -2.02
CA TYR A 325 -13.15 0.73 -1.20
C TYR A 325 -13.86 -0.17 -0.22
N ALA A 326 -13.30 -1.34 0.06
CA ALA A 326 -13.80 -2.23 1.10
C ALA A 326 -12.67 -2.99 1.81
N GLY A 327 -12.93 -3.36 3.06
CA GLY A 327 -12.05 -4.19 3.87
C GLY A 327 -10.71 -3.54 4.18
N HIS A 328 -9.62 -4.31 4.12
CA HIS A 328 -8.27 -3.84 4.46
C HIS A 328 -7.89 -2.56 3.70
N ALA A 329 -8.22 -2.46 2.42
CA ALA A 329 -8.01 -1.28 1.57
C ALA A 329 -8.66 0.00 2.09
N ASN A 330 -9.78 -0.14 2.82
CA ASN A 330 -10.56 0.94 3.39
C ASN A 330 -10.11 1.32 4.80
N ALA A 331 -9.25 0.54 5.45
CA ALA A 331 -8.88 0.71 6.84
C ALA A 331 -7.88 1.86 7.05
N GLY A 332 -8.19 2.76 7.98
CA GLY A 332 -7.33 3.88 8.32
C GLY A 332 -7.05 4.82 7.14
N ALA A 333 -5.79 5.04 6.82
CA ALA A 333 -5.38 5.80 5.65
C ALA A 333 -5.57 4.96 4.38
N LYS A 334 -6.43 5.43 3.48
CA LYS A 334 -6.77 4.71 2.24
C LYS A 334 -5.54 4.42 1.39
N THR A 335 -5.50 3.24 0.79
CA THR A 335 -4.53 2.85 -0.24
C THR A 335 -4.61 3.78 -1.44
N ILE A 336 -3.47 4.12 -2.03
CA ILE A 336 -3.37 4.99 -3.23
C ILE A 336 -2.72 4.30 -4.42
N ALA A 337 -2.10 3.15 -4.18
CA ALA A 337 -1.44 2.36 -5.20
C ALA A 337 -1.50 0.88 -4.83
N ILE A 338 -1.59 0.02 -5.83
CA ILE A 338 -1.68 -1.43 -5.69
C ILE A 338 -0.72 -2.05 -6.68
N ASN A 339 0.00 -3.09 -6.28
CA ASN A 339 0.84 -3.90 -7.15
C ASN A 339 0.49 -5.38 -6.94
N LEU A 340 -0.16 -5.99 -7.91
CA LEU A 340 -0.71 -7.35 -7.84
C LEU A 340 -0.44 -8.13 -9.13
N PRO A 341 -0.62 -9.45 -9.13
CA PRO A 341 -0.98 -10.32 -8.01
C PRO A 341 0.18 -10.56 -7.04
N ASN A 342 -0.11 -11.11 -5.84
CA ASN A 342 0.89 -11.54 -4.87
C ASN A 342 1.37 -12.98 -5.11
N ASP A 343 0.75 -13.73 -6.01
CA ASP A 343 1.13 -15.10 -6.40
C ASP A 343 2.38 -15.09 -7.29
N GLU A 344 3.48 -15.71 -6.82
CA GLU A 344 4.76 -15.75 -7.52
C GLU A 344 4.70 -16.47 -8.87
N GLU A 345 3.88 -17.52 -9.00
CA GLU A 345 3.75 -18.27 -10.26
C GLU A 345 3.02 -17.42 -11.31
N VAL A 346 1.99 -16.68 -10.88
CA VAL A 346 1.31 -15.72 -11.75
C VAL A 346 2.26 -14.59 -12.16
N GLN A 347 3.05 -14.05 -11.22
CA GLN A 347 4.05 -13.03 -11.52
C GLN A 347 5.09 -13.51 -12.54
N LEU A 348 5.59 -14.73 -12.38
CA LEU A 348 6.56 -15.33 -13.31
C LEU A 348 5.95 -15.57 -14.70
N ALA A 349 4.67 -15.92 -14.78
CA ALA A 349 3.97 -16.21 -16.02
C ALA A 349 3.47 -14.97 -16.76
N LYS A 350 3.02 -13.93 -16.04
CA LYS A 350 2.25 -12.78 -16.56
C LYS A 350 2.81 -11.41 -16.15
N GLY A 351 3.82 -11.36 -15.28
CA GLY A 351 4.30 -10.11 -14.68
C GLY A 351 3.38 -9.58 -13.58
N THR A 352 3.44 -8.27 -13.35
CA THR A 352 2.62 -7.58 -12.34
C THR A 352 1.82 -6.45 -12.96
N ARG A 353 0.72 -6.08 -12.31
CA ARG A 353 -0.10 -4.92 -12.65
C ARG A 353 -0.06 -3.92 -11.52
N ARG A 354 0.29 -2.68 -11.85
CA ARG A 354 0.33 -1.55 -10.93
C ARG A 354 -0.84 -0.62 -11.21
N LEU A 355 -1.65 -0.38 -10.19
CA LEU A 355 -2.82 0.47 -10.27
C LEU A 355 -2.59 1.71 -9.41
N GLN A 356 -2.61 2.89 -10.02
CA GLN A 356 -2.49 4.17 -9.32
C GLN A 356 -3.87 4.81 -9.19
N LEU A 357 -4.27 5.12 -7.97
CA LEU A 357 -5.64 5.56 -7.65
C LEU A 357 -5.72 7.10 -7.66
N LYS A 358 -5.96 7.65 -8.86
CA LYS A 358 -5.81 9.08 -9.17
C LYS A 358 -6.67 10.00 -8.31
N ASN A 359 -7.97 9.71 -8.17
CA ASN A 359 -8.87 10.55 -7.35
C ASN A 359 -8.54 10.49 -5.85
N ALA A 360 -8.06 9.34 -5.35
CA ALA A 360 -7.56 9.22 -3.98
C ALA A 360 -6.26 10.02 -3.79
N MET A 361 -5.37 10.01 -4.80
CA MET A 361 -4.17 10.84 -4.80
C MET A 361 -4.52 12.34 -4.85
N LEU A 362 -5.53 12.74 -5.64
CA LEU A 362 -6.03 14.12 -5.67
C LEU A 362 -6.55 14.56 -4.29
N ALA A 363 -7.27 13.69 -3.60
CA ALA A 363 -7.72 13.97 -2.23
C ALA A 363 -6.53 14.20 -1.28
N LYS A 364 -5.50 13.36 -1.36
CA LYS A 364 -4.28 13.54 -0.53
C LYS A 364 -3.45 14.74 -0.95
N TYR A 365 -3.41 15.07 -2.23
CA TYR A 365 -2.80 16.31 -2.71
C TYR A 365 -3.47 17.53 -2.05
N ASN A 366 -4.79 17.65 -2.15
CA ASN A 366 -5.54 18.79 -1.62
C ASN A 366 -5.47 18.88 -0.08
N GLN A 367 -5.58 17.76 0.63
CA GLN A 367 -5.69 17.73 2.09
C GLN A 367 -4.34 17.70 2.80
N ILE A 368 -3.27 17.36 2.13
CA ILE A 368 -1.97 17.13 2.76
C ILE A 368 -0.86 17.93 2.07
N LEU A 369 -0.67 17.75 0.76
CA LEU A 369 0.45 18.38 0.06
C LEU A 369 0.29 19.90 -0.04
N VAL A 370 -0.90 20.39 -0.43
CA VAL A 370 -1.17 21.82 -0.56
C VAL A 370 -0.96 22.53 0.78
N PRO A 371 -1.55 22.10 1.91
CA PRO A 371 -1.29 22.75 3.21
C PRO A 371 0.18 22.73 3.65
N ILE A 372 0.90 21.62 3.37
CA ILE A 372 2.36 21.57 3.63
C ILE A 372 3.09 22.61 2.78
N SER A 373 2.74 22.71 1.50
CA SER A 373 3.35 23.66 0.57
C SER A 373 3.12 25.11 0.96
N GLU A 374 1.94 25.44 1.49
CA GLU A 374 1.64 26.77 2.01
C GLU A 374 2.53 27.17 3.20
N MET A 375 3.05 26.21 3.94
CA MET A 375 3.93 26.44 5.07
C MET A 375 5.42 26.44 4.71
N LEU A 376 5.83 25.57 3.79
CA LEU A 376 7.25 25.24 3.59
C LEU A 376 7.80 25.68 2.23
N ILE A 377 6.95 26.05 1.26
CA ILE A 377 7.37 26.54 -0.05
C ILE A 377 7.24 28.06 -0.09
N ALA A 378 8.25 28.75 -0.63
CA ALA A 378 8.27 30.19 -0.81
C ALA A 378 7.02 30.67 -1.59
N GLU A 379 6.44 31.79 -1.18
CA GLU A 379 5.14 32.28 -1.65
C GLU A 379 5.09 32.43 -3.18
N ASP A 380 6.15 32.96 -3.78
CA ASP A 380 6.29 33.16 -5.23
C ASP A 380 6.45 31.85 -6.01
N GLN A 381 6.76 30.73 -5.35
CA GLN A 381 6.88 29.41 -5.97
C GLN A 381 5.66 28.51 -5.78
N ARG A 382 4.73 28.85 -4.90
CA ARG A 382 3.53 28.05 -4.60
C ARG A 382 2.64 27.81 -5.82
N GLN A 383 2.66 28.73 -6.79
CA GLN A 383 1.96 28.58 -8.09
C GLN A 383 2.43 27.35 -8.88
N HIS A 384 3.61 26.82 -8.59
CA HIS A 384 4.18 25.61 -9.21
C HIS A 384 3.76 24.31 -8.53
N ILE A 385 2.96 24.38 -7.45
CA ILE A 385 2.39 23.19 -6.83
C ILE A 385 1.14 22.78 -7.59
N THR A 386 1.25 21.72 -8.39
CA THR A 386 0.16 21.25 -9.24
C THR A 386 -0.14 19.78 -9.02
N PHE A 387 -1.40 19.38 -9.20
CA PHE A 387 -1.78 17.98 -9.10
C PHE A 387 -1.18 17.14 -10.23
N ASP A 388 -1.14 17.68 -11.46
CA ASP A 388 -0.60 16.95 -12.60
C ASP A 388 0.88 16.61 -12.39
N SER A 389 1.67 17.50 -11.84
CA SER A 389 3.06 17.22 -11.48
C SER A 389 3.17 16.25 -10.30
N PHE A 390 2.30 16.36 -9.29
CA PHE A 390 2.29 15.41 -8.17
C PHE A 390 1.95 13.99 -8.63
N PHE A 391 0.93 13.84 -9.46
CA PHE A 391 0.54 12.55 -10.03
C PHE A 391 1.58 12.05 -11.03
N GLY A 392 2.06 12.91 -11.92
CA GLY A 392 3.07 12.60 -12.92
C GLY A 392 4.39 12.13 -12.28
N ASN A 393 4.91 12.85 -11.29
CA ASN A 393 6.12 12.46 -10.56
C ASN A 393 5.99 11.07 -9.92
N THR A 394 4.81 10.73 -9.38
CA THR A 394 4.55 9.39 -8.82
C THR A 394 4.51 8.33 -9.92
N MET A 395 3.81 8.60 -11.04
CA MET A 395 3.74 7.66 -12.15
C MET A 395 5.12 7.39 -12.77
N PHE A 396 5.92 8.43 -12.98
CA PHE A 396 7.27 8.29 -13.53
C PHE A 396 8.25 7.65 -12.55
N HIS A 397 8.06 7.81 -11.24
CA HIS A 397 8.80 7.06 -10.24
C HIS A 397 8.60 5.54 -10.44
N GLU A 398 7.34 5.11 -10.59
CA GLU A 398 7.01 3.69 -10.81
C GLU A 398 7.62 3.14 -12.12
N VAL A 399 7.58 3.93 -13.18
CA VAL A 399 8.21 3.56 -14.46
C VAL A 399 9.74 3.51 -14.33
N ALA A 400 10.33 4.45 -13.58
CA ALA A 400 11.77 4.58 -13.41
C ALA A 400 12.40 3.43 -12.61
N HIS A 401 11.62 2.64 -11.87
CA HIS A 401 12.09 1.36 -11.33
C HIS A 401 12.60 0.42 -12.42
N GLY A 402 12.09 0.53 -13.64
CA GLY A 402 12.57 -0.21 -14.81
C GLY A 402 13.96 0.22 -15.31
N LEU A 403 14.42 1.43 -15.01
CA LEU A 403 15.67 2.00 -15.49
C LEU A 403 16.88 1.66 -14.58
N GLY A 404 18.09 1.85 -15.11
CA GLY A 404 19.34 1.59 -14.44
C GLY A 404 19.76 0.11 -14.50
N ILE A 405 20.79 -0.26 -13.74
CA ILE A 405 21.31 -1.64 -13.69
C ILE A 405 20.54 -2.48 -12.67
N LYS A 406 20.34 -3.75 -12.99
CA LYS A 406 19.78 -4.78 -12.09
C LYS A 406 20.85 -5.72 -11.56
N ASN A 407 21.93 -5.90 -12.34
CA ASN A 407 23.06 -6.75 -12.01
C ASN A 407 24.28 -5.90 -11.69
N THR A 408 25.21 -6.46 -10.88
CA THR A 408 26.52 -5.86 -10.65
C THR A 408 27.30 -5.78 -11.95
N LEU A 409 28.22 -4.82 -12.09
CA LEU A 409 28.97 -4.59 -13.33
C LEU A 409 29.83 -5.80 -13.76
N ASP A 410 30.22 -6.64 -12.82
CA ASP A 410 30.95 -7.89 -13.07
C ASP A 410 30.01 -9.07 -13.36
N GLY A 411 28.70 -8.88 -13.30
CA GLY A 411 27.69 -9.91 -13.54
C GLY A 411 27.61 -11.00 -12.46
N SER A 412 28.33 -10.85 -11.34
CA SER A 412 28.40 -11.91 -10.32
C SER A 412 27.18 -11.99 -9.41
N SER A 413 26.37 -10.92 -9.35
CA SER A 413 25.22 -10.81 -8.43
C SER A 413 24.22 -9.79 -8.92
N THR A 414 23.05 -9.72 -8.27
CA THR A 414 22.13 -8.60 -8.45
C THR A 414 22.58 -7.39 -7.60
N VAL A 415 22.25 -6.17 -8.08
CA VAL A 415 22.48 -4.92 -7.31
C VAL A 415 21.83 -5.00 -5.93
N ARG A 416 20.59 -5.54 -5.86
CA ARG A 416 19.87 -5.72 -4.60
C ARG A 416 20.65 -6.57 -3.60
N HIS A 417 21.18 -7.69 -4.04
CA HIS A 417 21.97 -8.58 -3.17
C HIS A 417 23.29 -7.95 -2.75
N ALA A 418 23.95 -7.22 -3.65
CA ALA A 418 25.22 -6.54 -3.36
C ALA A 418 25.06 -5.39 -2.35
N LEU A 419 23.97 -4.63 -2.43
CA LEU A 419 23.67 -3.48 -1.57
C LEU A 419 23.03 -3.87 -0.22
N LYS A 420 22.55 -5.12 -0.07
CA LYS A 420 21.97 -5.63 1.18
C LYS A 420 20.90 -4.71 1.77
N ASP A 421 21.03 -4.31 3.03
CA ASP A 421 20.06 -3.47 3.76
C ASP A 421 19.90 -2.07 3.17
N HIS A 422 20.85 -1.60 2.37
CA HIS A 422 20.76 -0.31 1.69
C HIS A 422 20.00 -0.36 0.36
N ALA A 423 19.74 -1.56 -0.15
CA ALA A 423 19.17 -1.74 -1.50
C ALA A 423 17.85 -1.01 -1.69
N SER A 424 16.91 -1.17 -0.75
CA SER A 424 15.57 -0.57 -0.87
C SER A 424 15.63 0.96 -0.87
N ALA A 425 16.37 1.58 0.06
CA ALA A 425 16.46 3.04 0.12
C ALA A 425 17.15 3.65 -1.12
N LEU A 426 18.17 2.98 -1.65
CA LEU A 426 18.86 3.44 -2.86
C LEU A 426 18.01 3.23 -4.12
N GLU A 427 17.23 2.15 -4.19
CA GLU A 427 16.29 1.90 -5.29
C GLU A 427 15.19 2.96 -5.34
N GLU A 428 14.58 3.31 -4.19
CA GLU A 428 13.59 4.38 -4.10
C GLU A 428 14.19 5.73 -4.50
N GLY A 429 15.41 6.03 -4.02
CA GLY A 429 16.14 7.25 -4.40
C GLY A 429 16.46 7.31 -5.89
N LYS A 430 16.86 6.18 -6.48
CA LYS A 430 17.09 6.05 -7.92
C LYS A 430 15.79 6.30 -8.71
N ALA A 431 14.70 5.64 -8.32
CA ALA A 431 13.41 5.76 -9.01
C ALA A 431 12.90 7.21 -9.01
N ASP A 432 12.99 7.91 -7.90
CA ASP A 432 12.59 9.31 -7.81
C ASP A 432 13.42 10.24 -8.71
N ILE A 433 14.74 10.10 -8.71
CA ILE A 433 15.61 10.95 -9.55
C ILE A 433 15.45 10.62 -11.03
N LEU A 434 15.37 9.33 -11.37
CA LEU A 434 15.18 8.93 -12.77
C LEU A 434 13.76 9.25 -13.25
N GLY A 435 12.76 9.27 -12.36
CA GLY A 435 11.41 9.76 -12.67
C GLY A 435 11.44 11.23 -13.10
N LEU A 436 12.11 12.13 -12.35
CA LEU A 436 12.30 13.51 -12.75
C LEU A 436 13.11 13.67 -14.05
N TYR A 437 14.15 12.86 -14.24
CA TYR A 437 14.90 12.81 -15.47
C TYR A 437 13.99 12.46 -16.67
N MET A 438 13.13 11.46 -16.51
CA MET A 438 12.15 11.07 -17.54
C MET A 438 11.21 12.23 -17.87
N VAL A 439 10.63 12.89 -16.88
CA VAL A 439 9.75 14.06 -17.07
C VAL A 439 10.45 15.13 -17.90
N GLN A 440 11.68 15.49 -17.51
CA GLN A 440 12.46 16.49 -18.26
C GLN A 440 12.67 16.06 -19.71
N LYS A 441 13.11 14.81 -19.94
CA LYS A 441 13.40 14.32 -21.30
C LYS A 441 12.15 14.22 -22.17
N LEU A 442 11.03 13.82 -21.61
CA LEU A 442 9.76 13.75 -22.33
C LEU A 442 9.21 15.17 -22.65
N ARG A 443 9.44 16.16 -21.78
CA ARG A 443 9.15 17.57 -22.09
C ARG A 443 10.04 18.09 -23.22
N GLU A 444 11.36 17.83 -23.19
CA GLU A 444 12.29 18.19 -24.26
C GLU A 444 11.88 17.61 -25.62
N LYS A 445 11.23 16.44 -25.62
CA LYS A 445 10.67 15.78 -26.81
C LYS A 445 9.28 16.30 -27.22
N GLY A 446 8.63 17.09 -26.40
CA GLY A 446 7.26 17.57 -26.63
C GLY A 446 6.18 16.51 -26.35
N GLU A 447 6.51 15.43 -25.63
CA GLU A 447 5.56 14.38 -25.23
C GLU A 447 4.74 14.77 -23.98
N ILE A 448 5.29 15.63 -23.12
CA ILE A 448 4.61 16.28 -22.02
C ILE A 448 4.52 17.76 -22.34
N THR A 449 3.31 18.22 -22.65
CA THR A 449 3.05 19.59 -23.09
C THR A 449 2.34 20.43 -22.02
N GLU A 450 1.66 19.81 -21.08
CA GLU A 450 0.91 20.47 -20.01
C GLU A 450 1.86 20.95 -18.90
N GLY A 451 1.60 22.13 -18.34
CA GLY A 451 2.41 22.73 -17.28
C GLY A 451 3.83 23.07 -17.75
N GLN A 452 4.73 23.25 -16.82
CA GLN A 452 6.13 23.61 -17.07
C GLN A 452 7.06 22.81 -16.14
N LEU A 453 8.33 22.70 -16.51
CA LEU A 453 9.32 21.91 -15.76
C LEU A 453 9.48 22.37 -14.30
N MET A 454 9.29 23.64 -14.01
CA MET A 454 9.34 24.17 -12.65
C MET A 454 8.20 23.62 -11.78
N ASP A 455 7.04 23.33 -12.37
CA ASP A 455 5.92 22.71 -11.65
C ASP A 455 6.32 21.31 -11.15
N ASP A 456 7.04 20.56 -11.97
CA ASP A 456 7.50 19.20 -11.60
C ASP A 456 8.55 19.27 -10.49
N TYR A 457 9.50 20.21 -10.53
CA TYR A 457 10.56 20.33 -9.54
C TYR A 457 10.04 20.84 -8.19
N VAL A 458 9.23 21.90 -8.18
CA VAL A 458 8.71 22.47 -6.92
C VAL A 458 7.72 21.51 -6.26
N THR A 459 6.85 20.87 -7.06
CA THR A 459 5.93 19.84 -6.53
C THR A 459 6.69 18.63 -6.01
N PHE A 460 7.80 18.23 -6.64
CA PHE A 460 8.66 17.15 -6.15
C PHE A 460 9.28 17.51 -4.79
N LEU A 461 9.82 18.71 -4.62
CA LEU A 461 10.35 19.18 -3.33
C LEU A 461 9.28 19.15 -2.23
N ALA A 462 8.08 19.64 -2.52
CA ALA A 462 6.95 19.56 -1.60
C ALA A 462 6.58 18.12 -1.26
N GLY A 463 6.73 17.19 -2.20
CA GLY A 463 6.56 15.76 -2.03
C GLY A 463 7.53 15.16 -1.00
N ILE A 464 8.78 15.64 -0.94
CA ILE A 464 9.74 15.26 0.09
C ILE A 464 9.21 15.62 1.48
N PHE A 465 8.76 16.86 1.69
CA PHE A 465 8.21 17.30 2.98
C PHE A 465 6.98 16.48 3.41
N ARG A 466 6.10 16.13 2.44
CA ARG A 466 4.96 15.25 2.70
C ARG A 466 5.40 13.87 3.17
N SER A 467 6.46 13.33 2.60
CA SER A 467 6.93 11.95 2.84
C SER A 467 7.67 11.81 4.18
N VAL A 468 8.56 12.75 4.52
CA VAL A 468 9.40 12.66 5.74
C VAL A 468 8.61 12.66 7.05
N ARG A 469 7.35 13.09 7.05
CA ARG A 469 6.47 13.01 8.21
C ARG A 469 6.25 11.58 8.73
N PHE A 470 6.48 10.57 7.91
CA PHE A 470 6.39 9.16 8.30
C PHE A 470 7.69 8.62 8.92
N GLY A 471 8.68 9.49 9.12
CA GLY A 471 9.98 9.16 9.69
C GLY A 471 11.01 8.73 8.64
N ALA A 472 12.27 8.74 9.07
CA ALA A 472 13.43 8.43 8.21
C ALA A 472 13.82 6.94 8.24
N SER A 473 13.11 6.08 8.96
CA SER A 473 13.43 4.66 9.06
C SER A 473 13.00 3.82 7.86
N SER A 474 11.97 4.28 7.13
CA SER A 474 11.50 3.60 5.92
C SER A 474 12.46 3.84 4.73
N ALA A 475 12.40 2.97 3.71
CA ALA A 475 13.18 3.12 2.48
C ALA A 475 12.96 4.49 1.82
N HIS A 476 11.70 4.89 1.63
CA HIS A 476 11.34 6.23 1.11
C HIS A 476 11.82 7.36 2.03
N GLY A 477 11.72 7.20 3.36
CA GLY A 477 12.20 8.20 4.32
C GLY A 477 13.70 8.42 4.22
N GLN A 478 14.50 7.35 4.16
CA GLN A 478 15.95 7.42 3.95
C GLN A 478 16.30 8.06 2.60
N ALA A 479 15.63 7.63 1.52
CA ALA A 479 15.82 8.19 0.19
C ALA A 479 15.52 9.71 0.17
N ASN A 480 14.43 10.15 0.82
CA ASN A 480 14.08 11.57 0.93
C ASN A 480 15.15 12.37 1.67
N MET A 481 15.67 11.86 2.80
CA MET A 481 16.73 12.54 3.55
C MET A 481 18.03 12.67 2.76
N ILE A 482 18.43 11.62 2.03
CA ILE A 482 19.61 11.64 1.16
C ILE A 482 19.46 12.71 0.09
N ARG A 483 18.31 12.73 -0.61
CA ARG A 483 18.05 13.71 -1.71
C ARG A 483 17.97 15.12 -1.19
N PHE A 484 17.27 15.36 -0.10
CA PHE A 484 17.13 16.68 0.49
C PHE A 484 18.52 17.26 0.81
N ASN A 485 19.36 16.53 1.52
CA ASN A 485 20.72 16.97 1.85
C ASN A 485 21.56 17.18 0.60
N PHE A 486 21.45 16.31 -0.41
CA PHE A 486 22.19 16.47 -1.66
C PHE A 486 21.76 17.74 -2.42
N PHE A 487 20.48 17.98 -2.54
CA PHE A 487 19.94 19.16 -3.24
C PHE A 487 20.30 20.46 -2.52
N GLU A 488 20.25 20.49 -1.17
CA GLU A 488 20.69 21.62 -0.36
C GLU A 488 22.18 21.92 -0.60
N GLN A 489 23.04 20.91 -0.50
CA GLN A 489 24.49 21.05 -0.74
C GLN A 489 24.81 21.47 -2.17
N ALA A 490 24.03 21.03 -3.13
CA ALA A 490 24.17 21.44 -4.54
C ALA A 490 23.58 22.83 -4.84
N GLY A 491 22.94 23.48 -3.87
CA GLY A 491 22.30 24.79 -4.06
C GLY A 491 21.05 24.74 -4.96
N ALA A 492 20.38 23.59 -5.03
CA ALA A 492 19.17 23.45 -5.83
C ALA A 492 17.97 24.21 -5.23
N PHE A 493 18.01 24.50 -3.94
CA PHE A 493 17.07 25.35 -3.22
C PHE A 493 17.76 26.04 -2.04
N SER A 494 17.14 27.07 -1.47
CA SER A 494 17.66 27.86 -0.33
C SER A 494 16.52 28.21 0.63
#